data_333e92ea57b8b7d76a768ca62df04124
#
_entry.id   333e92ea57b8b7d76a768ca62df04124
#
_cell.length_a   1.000
_cell.length_b   1.000
_cell.length_c   1.000
_cell.angle_alpha   90.00
_cell.angle_beta   90.00
_cell.angle_gamma   90.00
#
_symmetry.space_group_name_H-M   'P 1'
#
loop_
_entity.id
_entity.type
_entity.pdbx_description
1 polymer ?
#
loop_
_entity_poly.entity_id
_entity_poly.type
_entity_poly.pdbx_seq_one_letter_code
_entity_poly.pdbx_strand_id
1 'polypeptide(L)'
;MTADNSFNAALRVGMGLDELLPHLYAVLQPCSAKQMRATADMCMLENGIPSVPGGVEVMGALEFINSMVMQSVTRHGVYDETRYYTTLFPAINRSEAASFTRLRARGAFLITASWDAAKQATASPVTVVSEAGQEFVLAHPWGNRSVEVRSNGTAAVHVTVEGGRLRFPTKAGRTYEIATSQ
;
A
#
# COMPACT_ATOMS: atom_id res chain seq x y z
N MET A 1 16.63 16.45 -4.61
CA MET A 1 15.39 15.81 -4.10
C MET A 1 15.70 14.35 -3.97
N THR A 2 15.74 13.85 -2.78
CA THR A 2 15.93 12.41 -2.54
C THR A 2 14.60 11.70 -2.79
N ALA A 3 14.61 10.57 -3.50
CA ALA A 3 13.41 9.84 -3.94
C ALA A 3 12.52 9.36 -2.78
N ASP A 4 13.08 9.34 -1.60
CA ASP A 4 12.57 8.65 -0.43
C ASP A 4 11.34 9.31 0.22
N ASN A 5 11.25 10.63 0.27
CA ASN A 5 10.13 11.26 0.96
C ASN A 5 9.16 12.02 0.04
N SER A 6 9.67 12.61 -1.05
CA SER A 6 8.85 13.45 -1.92
C SER A 6 7.83 12.64 -2.71
N PHE A 7 8.22 11.49 -3.25
CA PHE A 7 7.31 10.61 -4.02
C PHE A 7 6.25 9.98 -3.13
N ASN A 8 6.64 9.51 -1.94
CA ASN A 8 5.68 8.97 -0.99
C ASN A 8 4.71 10.03 -0.47
N ALA A 9 5.18 11.25 -0.23
CA ALA A 9 4.32 12.37 0.13
C ALA A 9 3.35 12.72 -0.99
N ALA A 10 3.82 12.79 -2.23
CA ALA A 10 3.00 13.06 -3.40
C ALA A 10 1.90 12.00 -3.60
N LEU A 11 2.23 10.71 -3.48
CA LEU A 11 1.22 9.64 -3.50
C LEU A 11 0.17 9.79 -2.39
N ARG A 12 0.60 10.14 -1.19
CA ARG A 12 -0.30 10.29 -0.03
C ARG A 12 -1.28 11.46 -0.18
N VAL A 13 -0.90 12.50 -0.90
CA VAL A 13 -1.79 13.63 -1.21
C VAL A 13 -2.61 13.41 -2.50
N GLY A 14 -2.45 12.26 -3.15
CA GLY A 14 -3.27 11.87 -4.29
C GLY A 14 -2.76 12.38 -5.64
N MET A 15 -1.46 12.71 -5.75
CA MET A 15 -0.86 13.02 -7.05
C MET A 15 -0.95 11.82 -7.98
N GLY A 16 -1.32 12.05 -9.24
CA GLY A 16 -1.52 10.98 -10.22
C GLY A 16 -0.22 10.25 -10.58
N LEU A 17 -0.32 8.95 -10.86
CA LEU A 17 0.82 8.15 -11.29
C LEU A 17 1.43 8.66 -12.60
N ASP A 18 0.61 9.14 -13.53
CA ASP A 18 1.07 9.67 -14.82
C ASP A 18 2.01 10.87 -14.65
N GLU A 19 1.82 11.64 -13.58
CA GLU A 19 2.69 12.73 -13.21
C GLU A 19 3.95 12.25 -12.47
N LEU A 20 3.81 11.28 -11.58
CA LEU A 20 4.89 10.80 -10.73
C LEU A 20 5.87 9.85 -11.41
N LEU A 21 5.38 8.93 -12.23
CA LEU A 21 6.20 7.89 -12.85
C LEU A 21 7.33 8.44 -13.73
N PRO A 22 7.16 9.47 -14.57
CA PRO A 22 8.25 10.05 -15.33
C PRO A 22 9.38 10.57 -14.45
N HIS A 23 9.05 11.20 -13.33
CA HIS A 23 10.04 11.69 -12.36
C HIS A 23 10.73 10.54 -11.63
N LEU A 24 9.99 9.51 -11.24
CA LEU A 24 10.54 8.32 -10.61
C LEU A 24 11.50 7.60 -11.58
N TYR A 25 11.10 7.40 -12.83
CA TYR A 25 11.96 6.80 -13.83
C TYR A 25 13.23 7.63 -14.09
N ALA A 26 13.14 8.95 -14.10
CA ALA A 26 14.30 9.81 -14.24
C ALA A 26 15.31 9.65 -13.08
N VAL A 27 14.82 9.38 -11.87
CA VAL A 27 15.65 9.11 -10.68
C VAL A 27 16.22 7.68 -10.73
N LEU A 28 15.45 6.72 -11.21
CA LEU A 28 15.83 5.30 -11.27
C LEU A 28 16.56 4.93 -12.57
N GLN A 29 16.65 5.84 -13.56
CA GLN A 29 17.35 5.57 -14.80
C GLN A 29 18.79 5.14 -14.50
N PRO A 30 19.29 4.10 -15.18
CA PRO A 30 20.68 3.71 -15.06
C PRO A 30 21.54 4.88 -15.46
N CYS A 31 22.43 5.29 -14.61
CA CYS A 31 23.39 6.35 -14.88
C CYS A 31 24.23 5.99 -16.10
N SER A 32 24.67 6.96 -16.85
CA SER A 32 25.53 6.67 -18.02
C SER A 32 26.82 5.97 -17.58
N ALA A 33 27.35 5.09 -18.41
CA ALA A 33 28.56 4.33 -18.12
C ALA A 33 29.78 5.19 -17.72
N LYS A 34 29.76 6.48 -18.03
CA LYS A 34 30.79 7.44 -17.61
C LYS A 34 30.65 7.94 -16.19
N GLN A 35 29.46 7.79 -15.61
CA GLN A 35 29.12 8.26 -14.28
C GLN A 35 28.96 7.12 -13.28
N MET A 36 29.08 5.87 -13.76
CA MET A 36 28.67 4.73 -12.98
C MET A 36 29.78 3.80 -12.56
N ARG A 37 29.74 3.52 -11.30
CA ARG A 37 29.74 2.12 -10.87
C ARG A 37 28.32 1.84 -10.33
N ALA A 38 27.45 1.39 -11.23
CA ALA A 38 26.19 0.86 -10.80
C ALA A 38 26.43 -0.48 -10.11
N THR A 39 25.99 -0.61 -8.91
CA THR A 39 25.29 -1.83 -8.53
C THR A 39 24.00 -1.81 -9.36
N ALA A 40 23.57 -2.95 -9.89
CA ALA A 40 22.55 -3.07 -10.94
C ALA A 40 21.24 -2.30 -10.70
N ASP A 41 21.05 -1.73 -9.56
CA ASP A 41 19.78 -1.26 -9.06
C ASP A 41 19.72 0.23 -8.74
N MET A 42 20.83 0.92 -8.50
CA MET A 42 20.80 2.35 -8.18
C MET A 42 22.12 3.07 -8.40
N CYS A 43 22.06 4.15 -9.16
CA CYS A 43 23.15 5.06 -9.35
C CYS A 43 23.14 6.19 -8.37
N MET A 44 24.20 6.24 -7.58
CA MET A 44 24.53 7.43 -6.82
C MET A 44 25.95 7.84 -7.17
N LEU A 45 26.08 8.94 -7.91
CA LEU A 45 27.35 9.57 -8.11
C LEU A 45 27.25 11.04 -7.77
N GLU A 46 27.97 11.44 -6.79
CA GLU A 46 28.31 12.82 -6.57
C GLU A 46 29.77 13.01 -7.02
N ASN A 47 29.97 13.84 -8.05
CA ASN A 47 31.30 14.21 -8.57
C ASN A 47 32.19 13.02 -9.03
N GLY A 48 31.61 11.98 -9.62
CA GLY A 48 32.37 10.85 -10.14
C GLY A 48 32.95 9.90 -9.06
N ILE A 49 32.64 10.12 -7.81
CA ILE A 49 32.98 9.24 -6.71
C ILE A 49 31.75 8.40 -6.39
N PRO A 50 31.86 7.07 -6.30
CA PRO A 50 30.74 6.26 -5.79
C PRO A 50 30.45 6.73 -4.36
N SER A 51 29.40 7.53 -4.19
CA SER A 51 28.84 7.68 -2.86
C SER A 51 28.20 6.34 -2.50
N VAL A 52 28.28 5.97 -1.24
CA VAL A 52 27.79 4.71 -0.71
C VAL A 52 26.42 4.42 -1.33
N PRO A 53 26.20 3.22 -1.90
CA PRO A 53 24.89 2.87 -2.40
C PRO A 53 23.90 3.11 -1.27
N GLY A 54 23.02 4.10 -1.49
CA GLY A 54 22.12 4.54 -0.48
C GLY A 54 21.08 3.47 -0.24
N GLY A 55 21.27 2.66 0.75
CA GLY A 55 20.21 1.77 1.22
C GLY A 55 18.91 2.50 1.48
N VAL A 56 18.99 3.81 1.73
CA VAL A 56 17.84 4.70 1.96
C VAL A 56 17.04 4.94 0.69
N GLU A 57 17.68 5.13 -0.47
CA GLU A 57 16.98 5.34 -1.74
C GLU A 57 16.29 4.08 -2.23
N VAL A 58 16.91 2.90 -2.01
CA VAL A 58 16.25 1.60 -2.28
C VAL A 58 15.04 1.43 -1.38
N MET A 59 15.18 1.74 -0.12
CA MET A 59 14.07 1.66 0.85
C MET A 59 12.95 2.63 0.48
N GLY A 60 13.28 3.85 0.04
CA GLY A 60 12.31 4.82 -0.45
C GLY A 60 11.56 4.35 -1.69
N ALA A 61 12.24 3.74 -2.65
CA ALA A 61 11.63 3.17 -3.85
C ALA A 61 10.70 1.98 -3.49
N LEU A 62 11.12 1.10 -2.58
CA LEU A 62 10.29 0.00 -2.11
C LEU A 62 9.04 0.50 -1.35
N GLU A 63 9.21 1.51 -0.50
CA GLU A 63 8.07 2.13 0.19
C GLU A 63 7.11 2.77 -0.82
N PHE A 64 7.62 3.42 -1.86
CA PHE A 64 6.80 3.98 -2.93
C PHE A 64 5.98 2.90 -3.63
N ILE A 65 6.61 1.80 -4.08
CA ILE A 65 5.92 0.68 -4.73
C ILE A 65 4.86 0.09 -3.80
N ASN A 66 5.18 -0.14 -2.54
CA ASN A 66 4.22 -0.62 -1.57
C ASN A 66 3.06 0.37 -1.39
N SER A 67 3.34 1.67 -1.37
CA SER A 67 2.34 2.73 -1.23
C SER A 67 1.41 2.88 -2.44
N MET A 68 1.83 2.42 -3.63
CA MET A 68 0.96 2.35 -4.81
C MET A 68 -0.15 1.30 -4.65
N VAL A 69 0.18 0.16 -4.04
CA VAL A 69 -0.78 -0.96 -3.90
C VAL A 69 -1.50 -0.94 -2.56
N MET A 70 -0.88 -0.42 -1.50
CA MET A 70 -1.51 -0.32 -0.19
C MET A 70 -0.94 0.85 0.62
N GLN A 71 -1.81 1.66 1.18
CA GLN A 71 -1.44 2.68 2.16
C GLN A 71 -2.11 2.38 3.50
N SER A 72 -1.33 2.44 4.56
CA SER A 72 -1.83 2.34 5.92
C SER A 72 -1.39 3.61 6.66
N VAL A 73 -2.28 4.59 6.74
CA VAL A 73 -1.97 5.96 7.16
C VAL A 73 -2.80 6.38 8.36
N THR A 74 -2.25 7.30 9.15
CA THR A 74 -2.99 7.96 10.21
C THR A 74 -3.86 9.07 9.64
N ARG A 75 -5.02 9.29 10.23
CA ARG A 75 -5.90 10.40 9.86
C ARG A 75 -5.26 11.72 10.32
N HIS A 76 -5.14 12.68 9.40
CA HIS A 76 -4.73 14.07 9.66
C HIS A 76 -3.28 14.33 10.12
N GLY A 77 -2.32 13.52 9.77
CA GLY A 77 -0.91 13.82 10.04
C GLY A 77 -0.54 13.92 11.53
N VAL A 78 -1.47 13.66 12.42
CA VAL A 78 -1.20 13.53 13.85
C VAL A 78 -0.71 12.11 14.11
N TYR A 79 0.38 11.96 14.83
CA TYR A 79 0.90 10.69 15.33
C TYR A 79 -0.06 10.11 16.38
N ASP A 80 -1.26 9.80 15.97
CA ASP A 80 -2.20 9.03 16.78
C ASP A 80 -2.17 7.59 16.28
N GLU A 81 -1.39 6.78 16.93
CA GLU A 81 -1.23 5.36 16.60
C GLU A 81 -2.55 4.58 16.68
N THR A 82 -3.57 5.15 17.28
CA THR A 82 -4.88 4.53 17.43
C THR A 82 -5.85 4.82 16.27
N ARG A 83 -5.49 5.75 15.37
CA ARG A 83 -6.38 6.22 14.29
C ARG A 83 -5.79 6.04 12.90
N TYR A 84 -5.48 4.83 12.53
CA TYR A 84 -5.07 4.50 11.17
C TYR A 84 -6.19 3.81 10.40
N TYR A 85 -6.13 3.91 9.10
CA TYR A 85 -6.93 3.09 8.20
C TYR A 85 -6.08 2.65 7.03
N THR A 86 -6.49 1.56 6.40
CA THR A 86 -5.82 1.00 5.23
C THR A 86 -6.62 1.35 3.98
N THR A 87 -5.91 1.72 2.91
CA THR A 87 -6.46 1.91 1.57
C THR A 87 -5.79 0.93 0.63
N LEU A 88 -6.58 0.22 -0.18
CA LEU A 88 -6.10 -0.73 -1.17
C LEU A 88 -6.07 -0.07 -2.54
N PHE A 89 -5.00 -0.31 -3.28
CA PHE A 89 -4.79 0.14 -4.65
C PHE A 89 -5.04 1.64 -4.88
N PRO A 90 -4.48 2.52 -4.03
CA PRO A 90 -4.73 3.97 -4.14
C PRO A 90 -4.15 4.57 -5.42
N ALA A 91 -3.04 4.01 -5.93
CA ALA A 91 -2.27 4.62 -7.01
C ALA A 91 -1.67 3.56 -7.95
N ILE A 92 -2.51 2.75 -8.58
CA ILE A 92 -2.11 1.75 -9.58
C ILE A 92 -2.54 2.16 -10.99
N ASN A 93 -1.92 1.58 -12.01
CA ASN A 93 -2.49 1.59 -13.35
C ASN A 93 -3.75 0.72 -13.36
N ARG A 94 -4.92 1.33 -13.40
CA ARG A 94 -6.20 0.64 -13.27
C ARG A 94 -6.53 -0.27 -14.45
N SER A 95 -5.87 -0.08 -15.61
CA SER A 95 -6.05 -0.93 -16.79
C SER A 95 -5.32 -2.28 -16.68
N GLU A 96 -4.48 -2.45 -15.66
CA GLU A 96 -3.68 -3.65 -15.44
C GLU A 96 -4.08 -4.35 -14.15
N ALA A 97 -3.94 -5.67 -14.12
CA ALA A 97 -4.13 -6.43 -12.90
C ALA A 97 -2.97 -6.15 -11.93
N ALA A 98 -3.30 -6.03 -10.66
CA ALA A 98 -2.31 -5.87 -9.59
C ALA A 98 -2.67 -6.77 -8.42
N SER A 99 -1.66 -7.24 -7.70
CA SER A 99 -1.90 -8.04 -6.49
C SER A 99 -0.71 -7.92 -5.53
N PHE A 100 -1.01 -8.16 -4.27
CA PHE A 100 0.02 -8.34 -3.25
C PHE A 100 -0.42 -9.37 -2.22
N THR A 101 0.56 -10.01 -1.60
CA THR A 101 0.32 -11.08 -0.62
C THR A 101 1.03 -10.75 0.69
N ARG A 102 0.27 -10.76 1.79
CA ARG A 102 0.77 -10.56 3.16
C ARG A 102 1.57 -9.27 3.34
N LEU A 103 1.17 -8.19 2.67
CA LEU A 103 1.79 -6.89 2.87
C LEU A 103 1.41 -6.36 4.26
N ARG A 104 2.41 -5.87 4.99
CA ARG A 104 2.23 -5.41 6.37
C ARG A 104 1.59 -4.03 6.42
N ALA A 105 0.51 -3.92 7.18
CA ALA A 105 -0.16 -2.68 7.51
C ALA A 105 0.04 -2.32 9.00
N ARG A 106 -0.25 -1.08 9.36
CA ARG A 106 -0.26 -0.62 10.76
C ARG A 106 -1.27 -1.43 11.58
N GLY A 107 -0.99 -1.58 12.88
CA GLY A 107 -1.80 -2.39 13.78
C GLY A 107 -1.48 -3.89 13.72
N ALA A 108 -0.32 -4.23 13.17
CA ALA A 108 0.14 -5.62 13.02
C ALA A 108 -0.85 -6.47 12.19
N PHE A 109 -1.23 -5.97 11.04
CA PHE A 109 -2.03 -6.70 10.06
C PHE A 109 -1.18 -7.13 8.87
N LEU A 110 -1.45 -8.32 8.33
CA LEU A 110 -0.93 -8.79 7.05
C LEU A 110 -2.10 -8.92 6.08
N ILE A 111 -2.03 -8.20 4.96
CA ILE A 111 -3.15 -8.09 4.02
C ILE A 111 -2.77 -8.73 2.70
N THR A 112 -3.72 -9.45 2.11
CA THR A 112 -3.64 -10.01 0.76
C THR A 112 -4.82 -9.49 -0.03
N ALA A 113 -4.56 -8.89 -1.18
CA ALA A 113 -5.59 -8.33 -2.05
C ALA A 113 -5.16 -8.38 -3.51
N SER A 114 -6.12 -8.30 -4.41
CA SER A 114 -5.91 -8.17 -5.85
C SER A 114 -6.86 -7.14 -6.46
N TRP A 115 -6.42 -6.53 -7.54
CA TRP A 115 -7.19 -5.62 -8.38
C TRP A 115 -7.61 -6.34 -9.65
N ASP A 116 -8.89 -6.32 -9.94
CA ASP A 116 -9.48 -6.86 -11.18
C ASP A 116 -9.63 -5.70 -12.19
N ALA A 117 -8.74 -5.66 -13.17
CA ALA A 117 -8.74 -4.62 -14.21
C ALA A 117 -10.01 -4.64 -15.06
N ALA A 118 -10.58 -5.82 -15.31
CA ALA A 118 -11.81 -5.94 -16.10
C ALA A 118 -13.02 -5.36 -15.37
N LYS A 119 -13.06 -5.48 -14.05
CA LYS A 119 -14.14 -4.93 -13.21
C LYS A 119 -13.83 -3.54 -12.67
N GLN A 120 -12.63 -3.03 -12.86
CA GLN A 120 -12.15 -1.76 -12.30
C GLN A 120 -12.41 -1.66 -10.79
N ALA A 121 -12.14 -2.75 -10.08
CA ALA A 121 -12.43 -2.89 -8.67
C ALA A 121 -11.45 -3.82 -7.96
N THR A 122 -11.31 -3.62 -6.65
CA THR A 122 -10.65 -4.61 -5.79
C THR A 122 -11.41 -5.94 -5.89
N ALA A 123 -10.70 -7.02 -6.17
CA ALA A 123 -11.30 -8.35 -6.20
C ALA A 123 -11.73 -8.79 -4.80
N SER A 124 -12.78 -9.57 -4.74
CA SER A 124 -13.31 -10.15 -3.50
C SER A 124 -12.97 -11.65 -3.47
N PRO A 125 -12.54 -12.23 -2.33
CA PRO A 125 -12.36 -11.56 -1.04
C PRO A 125 -11.00 -10.86 -0.87
N VAL A 126 -10.95 -9.95 0.11
CA VAL A 126 -9.71 -9.44 0.68
C VAL A 126 -9.40 -10.22 1.95
N THR A 127 -8.18 -10.70 2.11
CA THR A 127 -7.76 -11.47 3.28
C THR A 127 -6.92 -10.61 4.23
N VAL A 128 -7.23 -10.67 5.53
CA VAL A 128 -6.53 -9.96 6.59
C VAL A 128 -6.14 -10.92 7.69
N VAL A 129 -4.86 -11.01 8.02
CA VAL A 129 -4.38 -11.72 9.20
C VAL A 129 -4.10 -10.68 10.28
N SER A 130 -4.71 -10.83 11.44
CA SER A 130 -4.45 -9.99 12.61
C SER A 130 -3.42 -10.66 13.51
N GLU A 131 -2.28 -10.01 13.72
CA GLU A 131 -1.24 -10.55 14.62
C GLU A 131 -1.43 -10.07 16.07
N ALA A 132 -1.97 -8.85 16.26
CA ALA A 132 -2.10 -8.24 17.58
C ALA A 132 -3.56 -8.11 18.12
N GLY A 133 -4.57 -8.41 17.31
CA GLY A 133 -5.96 -8.39 17.75
C GLY A 133 -6.56 -6.99 17.90
N GLN A 134 -6.06 -6.02 17.16
CA GLN A 134 -6.59 -4.65 17.17
C GLN A 134 -7.84 -4.52 16.28
N GLU A 135 -8.56 -3.41 16.39
CA GLU A 135 -9.62 -3.08 15.44
C GLU A 135 -9.02 -2.85 14.04
N PHE A 136 -9.58 -3.50 13.04
CA PHE A 136 -9.18 -3.27 11.64
C PHE A 136 -10.07 -2.23 10.99
N VAL A 137 -9.44 -1.27 10.30
CA VAL A 137 -10.15 -0.20 9.58
C VAL A 137 -9.67 -0.16 8.14
N LEU A 138 -10.61 -0.30 7.20
CA LEU A 138 -10.35 -0.31 5.77
C LEU A 138 -11.18 0.77 5.08
N ALA A 139 -10.57 1.59 4.21
CA ALA A 139 -11.32 2.38 3.25
C ALA A 139 -12.14 1.44 2.36
N HIS A 140 -13.44 1.68 2.25
CA HIS A 140 -14.35 0.73 1.60
C HIS A 140 -14.02 0.57 0.11
N PRO A 141 -13.44 -0.57 -0.32
CA PRO A 141 -12.90 -0.70 -1.67
C PRO A 141 -13.97 -0.95 -2.75
N TRP A 142 -15.21 -1.19 -2.34
CA TRP A 142 -16.34 -1.48 -3.23
C TRP A 142 -17.46 -0.43 -3.15
N GLY A 143 -17.17 0.76 -2.63
CA GLY A 143 -18.14 1.86 -2.52
C GLY A 143 -19.29 1.54 -1.57
N ASN A 144 -20.52 1.58 -2.07
CA ASN A 144 -21.73 1.37 -1.24
C ASN A 144 -22.23 -0.08 -1.22
N ARG A 145 -21.44 -1.05 -1.70
CA ARG A 145 -21.84 -2.45 -1.68
C ARG A 145 -21.82 -3.00 -0.27
N SER A 146 -22.80 -3.83 0.07
CA SER A 146 -22.80 -4.55 1.33
C SER A 146 -21.61 -5.50 1.42
N VAL A 147 -21.06 -5.64 2.60
CA VAL A 147 -19.91 -6.52 2.85
C VAL A 147 -20.20 -7.48 3.99
N GLU A 148 -19.60 -8.65 3.89
CA GLU A 148 -19.56 -9.66 4.94
C GLU A 148 -18.11 -9.89 5.35
N VAL A 149 -17.87 -10.04 6.66
CA VAL A 149 -16.57 -10.43 7.18
C VAL A 149 -16.71 -11.75 7.91
N ARG A 150 -15.85 -12.70 7.58
CA ARG A 150 -15.78 -14.01 8.20
C ARG A 150 -14.43 -14.22 8.88
N SER A 151 -14.44 -14.73 10.10
CA SER A 151 -13.22 -15.13 10.80
C SER A 151 -12.96 -16.62 10.56
N ASN A 152 -11.74 -16.96 10.12
CA ASN A 152 -11.31 -18.32 9.81
C ASN A 152 -12.30 -19.07 8.87
N GLY A 153 -12.88 -18.34 7.92
CA GLY A 153 -13.78 -18.88 6.90
C GLY A 153 -15.22 -19.17 7.32
N THR A 154 -15.53 -19.15 8.60
CA THR A 154 -16.85 -19.65 9.08
C THR A 154 -17.63 -18.68 9.96
N ALA A 155 -16.98 -18.02 10.91
CA ALA A 155 -17.66 -17.18 11.88
C ALA A 155 -17.89 -15.77 11.35
N ALA A 156 -19.15 -15.35 11.22
CA ALA A 156 -19.51 -13.98 10.88
C ALA A 156 -19.01 -13.00 11.95
N VAL A 157 -18.50 -11.87 11.49
CA VAL A 157 -17.98 -10.79 12.34
C VAL A 157 -18.82 -9.54 12.09
N HIS A 158 -19.23 -8.88 13.17
CA HIS A 158 -19.96 -7.61 13.04
C HIS A 158 -19.08 -6.54 12.42
N VAL A 159 -19.59 -5.91 11.36
CA VAL A 159 -18.91 -4.84 10.61
C VAL A 159 -19.72 -3.56 10.73
N THR A 160 -19.05 -2.48 11.07
CA THR A 160 -19.63 -1.13 11.01
C THR A 160 -19.12 -0.44 9.74
N VAL A 161 -20.03 0.19 9.00
CA VAL A 161 -19.70 1.00 7.84
C VAL A 161 -20.03 2.45 8.15
N GLU A 162 -19.01 3.30 8.24
CA GLU A 162 -19.16 4.71 8.56
C GLU A 162 -18.16 5.56 7.81
N GLY A 163 -18.60 6.65 7.19
CA GLY A 163 -17.75 7.59 6.48
C GLY A 163 -16.91 6.93 5.37
N GLY A 164 -17.47 5.94 4.66
CA GLY A 164 -16.78 5.20 3.61
C GLY A 164 -15.69 4.26 4.13
N ARG A 165 -15.77 3.83 5.39
CA ARG A 165 -14.83 2.91 6.01
C ARG A 165 -15.55 1.73 6.63
N LEU A 166 -14.91 0.57 6.51
CA LEU A 166 -15.28 -0.66 7.19
C LEU A 166 -14.49 -0.76 8.50
N ARG A 167 -15.16 -1.08 9.59
CA ARG A 167 -14.53 -1.33 10.89
C ARG A 167 -15.02 -2.64 11.46
N PHE A 168 -14.11 -3.43 12.00
CA PHE A 168 -14.48 -4.63 12.75
C PHE A 168 -13.40 -5.02 13.76
N PRO A 169 -13.81 -5.61 14.90
CA PRO A 169 -12.88 -6.11 15.90
C PRO A 169 -12.18 -7.35 15.41
N THR A 170 -10.89 -7.48 15.74
CA THR A 170 -10.13 -8.69 15.44
C THR A 170 -9.62 -9.37 16.71
N LYS A 171 -9.12 -10.59 16.56
CA LYS A 171 -8.41 -11.33 17.60
C LYS A 171 -7.03 -11.73 17.07
N ALA A 172 -6.03 -11.69 17.91
CA ALA A 172 -4.66 -12.08 17.55
C ALA A 172 -4.61 -13.51 17.00
N GLY A 173 -3.82 -13.71 15.95
CA GLY A 173 -3.65 -14.98 15.29
C GLY A 173 -4.80 -15.43 14.39
N ARG A 174 -5.84 -14.60 14.19
CA ARG A 174 -6.99 -14.94 13.34
C ARG A 174 -6.84 -14.36 11.94
N THR A 175 -7.40 -15.10 10.99
CA THR A 175 -7.56 -14.69 9.59
C THR A 175 -9.00 -14.25 9.35
N TYR A 176 -9.16 -13.17 8.61
CA TYR A 176 -10.45 -12.58 8.24
C TYR A 176 -10.54 -12.50 6.73
N GLU A 177 -11.69 -12.84 6.19
CA GLU A 177 -12.05 -12.66 4.80
C GLU A 177 -13.14 -11.61 4.69
N ILE A 178 -12.90 -10.58 3.90
CA ILE A 178 -13.83 -9.49 3.64
C ILE A 178 -14.34 -9.68 2.22
N ALA A 179 -15.62 -9.92 2.06
CA ALA A 179 -16.25 -10.14 0.77
C ALA A 179 -17.45 -9.24 0.56
N THR A 180 -17.74 -8.92 -0.71
CA THR A 180 -19.01 -8.28 -1.06
C THR A 180 -20.13 -9.29 -0.93
N SER A 181 -21.22 -8.91 -0.26
CA SER A 181 -22.47 -9.68 -0.32
C SER A 181 -23.03 -9.61 -1.75
N GLN A 182 -23.55 -10.72 -2.22
CA GLN A 182 -24.25 -10.79 -3.51
C GLN A 182 -25.56 -10.02 -3.46
#